data_68b18207bfe9250999793b1eb2f141fc
#
_entry.id   68b18207bfe9250999793b1eb2f141fc
#
_cell.length_a   1.000
_cell.length_b   1.000
_cell.length_c   1.000
_cell.angle_alpha   90.00
_cell.angle_beta   90.00
_cell.angle_gamma   90.00
#
_symmetry.space_group_name_H-M   'P 1'
#
loop_
_entity.id
_entity.type
_entity.pdbx_description
1 polymer ?
#
loop_
_entity_poly.entity_id
_entity_poly.type
_entity_poly.pdbx_seq_one_letter_code
_entity_poly.pdbx_strand_id
1 'polypeptide(L)'
;METPEALFEKARQRALEARLPYAGALLPDEAQALLQSNVGARLVDVRTKAELEWVGRVPGAIEIEWNSWPGSQPNANFIAQLQAAVPAGTPLLFMCRSGVRSHNAATAATQAGFAQSINVLQGFEGDKDTLGQRNNIGGWRKTGLPWTQS
;
A
#
# COMPACT_ATOMS: atom_id res chain seq x y z
N MET A 1 -17.06 2.76 14.85
CA MET A 1 -16.17 3.19 13.75
C MET A 1 -14.92 3.82 14.33
N GLU A 2 -13.76 3.40 13.88
CA GLU A 2 -12.51 3.95 14.38
C GLU A 2 -12.28 5.36 13.81
N THR A 3 -11.78 6.27 14.65
CA THR A 3 -11.40 7.61 14.20
C THR A 3 -10.08 7.54 13.42
N PRO A 4 -9.78 8.56 12.59
CA PRO A 4 -8.47 8.63 11.93
C PRO A 4 -7.33 8.59 12.93
N GLU A 5 -7.47 9.28 14.06
CA GLU A 5 -6.45 9.31 15.12
C GLU A 5 -6.21 7.91 15.69
N ALA A 6 -7.27 7.13 15.92
CA ALA A 6 -7.16 5.76 16.39
C ALA A 6 -6.48 4.86 15.38
N LEU A 7 -6.77 5.05 14.09
CA LEU A 7 -6.14 4.30 13.01
C LEU A 7 -4.65 4.63 12.90
N PHE A 8 -4.27 5.92 12.95
CA PHE A 8 -2.86 6.31 12.95
C PHE A 8 -2.13 5.75 14.16
N GLU A 9 -2.75 5.76 15.33
CA GLU A 9 -2.15 5.21 16.55
C GLU A 9 -1.94 3.70 16.44
N LYS A 10 -2.93 2.98 15.92
CA LYS A 10 -2.82 1.54 15.66
C LYS A 10 -1.68 1.25 14.70
N ALA A 11 -1.59 2.02 13.61
CA ALA A 11 -0.52 1.87 12.63
C ALA A 11 0.85 2.09 13.27
N ARG A 12 0.97 3.14 14.07
CA ARG A 12 2.21 3.51 14.75
C ARG A 12 2.63 2.42 15.74
N GLN A 13 1.70 1.86 16.50
CA GLN A 13 2.01 0.79 17.45
C GLN A 13 2.58 -0.44 16.74
N ARG A 14 2.02 -0.80 15.60
CA ARG A 14 2.56 -1.93 14.81
C ARG A 14 3.97 -1.65 14.32
N ALA A 15 4.24 -0.41 13.90
CA ALA A 15 5.58 -0.04 13.46
C ALA A 15 6.60 -0.13 14.59
N LEU A 16 6.23 0.31 15.79
CA LEU A 16 7.09 0.25 16.97
C LEU A 16 7.36 -1.21 17.38
N GLU A 17 6.33 -2.04 17.42
CA GLU A 17 6.46 -3.45 17.81
C GLU A 17 7.30 -4.25 16.83
N ALA A 18 7.13 -4.01 15.52
CA ALA A 18 7.85 -4.71 14.48
C ALA A 18 9.15 -4.00 14.05
N ARG A 19 9.45 -2.85 14.64
CA ARG A 19 10.63 -2.03 14.34
C ARG A 19 10.70 -1.68 12.85
N LEU A 20 9.58 -1.19 12.32
CA LEU A 20 9.48 -0.84 10.90
C LEU A 20 10.17 0.51 10.63
N PRO A 21 10.79 0.68 9.45
CA PRO A 21 11.51 1.91 9.10
C PRO A 21 10.59 2.99 8.49
N TYR A 22 9.29 2.93 8.76
CA TYR A 22 8.29 3.89 8.31
C TYR A 22 7.21 4.04 9.38
N ALA A 23 6.23 4.94 9.14
CA ALA A 23 5.34 5.41 10.19
C ALA A 23 4.38 4.36 10.74
N GLY A 24 3.97 3.39 9.93
CA GLY A 24 3.00 2.44 10.43
C GLY A 24 2.61 1.35 9.44
N ALA A 25 1.70 0.47 9.90
CA ALA A 25 1.17 -0.62 9.10
C ALA A 25 -0.31 -0.82 9.43
N LEU A 26 -1.13 -1.01 8.39
CA LEU A 26 -2.57 -1.21 8.54
C LEU A 26 -3.03 -2.40 7.70
N LEU A 27 -4.05 -3.09 8.19
CA LEU A 27 -4.74 -4.13 7.42
C LEU A 27 -5.60 -3.46 6.33
N PRO A 28 -6.02 -4.18 5.29
CA PRO A 28 -6.77 -3.58 4.19
C PRO A 28 -8.02 -2.83 4.61
N ASP A 29 -8.84 -3.38 5.51
CA ASP A 29 -10.06 -2.73 5.99
C ASP A 29 -9.75 -1.45 6.77
N GLU A 30 -8.69 -1.46 7.57
CA GLU A 30 -8.23 -0.28 8.30
C GLU A 30 -7.73 0.80 7.34
N ALA A 31 -6.98 0.40 6.31
CA ALA A 31 -6.50 1.32 5.28
C ALA A 31 -7.68 1.98 4.54
N GLN A 32 -8.68 1.20 4.17
CA GLN A 32 -9.88 1.73 3.52
C GLN A 32 -10.61 2.72 4.41
N ALA A 33 -10.75 2.41 5.70
CA ALA A 33 -11.37 3.33 6.66
C ALA A 33 -10.64 4.66 6.72
N LEU A 34 -9.30 4.61 6.72
CA LEU A 34 -8.49 5.84 6.73
C LEU A 34 -8.66 6.63 5.44
N LEU A 35 -8.69 5.95 4.28
CA LEU A 35 -8.92 6.61 2.99
C LEU A 35 -10.25 7.36 2.94
N GLN A 36 -11.27 6.83 3.60
CA GLN A 36 -12.60 7.42 3.61
C GLN A 36 -12.81 8.50 4.68
N SER A 37 -11.81 8.76 5.52
CA SER A 37 -11.96 9.59 6.73
C SER A 37 -11.72 11.08 6.52
N ASN A 38 -11.51 11.56 5.29
CA ASN A 38 -11.29 12.97 4.97
C ASN A 38 -10.00 13.59 5.54
N VAL A 39 -9.00 12.77 5.86
CA VAL A 39 -7.68 13.27 6.28
C VAL A 39 -6.73 13.48 5.11
N GLY A 40 -7.20 13.32 3.89
CA GLY A 40 -6.38 13.48 2.69
C GLY A 40 -5.43 12.34 2.41
N ALA A 41 -5.61 11.18 3.05
CA ALA A 41 -4.78 10.01 2.81
C ALA A 41 -4.96 9.49 1.38
N ARG A 42 -3.87 9.02 0.78
CA ARG A 42 -3.89 8.48 -0.57
C ARG A 42 -3.30 7.08 -0.59
N LEU A 43 -3.91 6.21 -1.38
CA LEU A 43 -3.40 4.86 -1.62
C LEU A 43 -2.45 4.90 -2.81
N VAL A 44 -1.24 4.39 -2.64
CA VAL A 44 -0.25 4.27 -3.71
C VAL A 44 -0.06 2.79 -4.00
N ASP A 45 -0.50 2.37 -5.17
CA ASP A 45 -0.36 0.99 -5.63
C ASP A 45 0.97 0.88 -6.38
N VAL A 46 1.89 0.08 -5.83
CA VAL A 46 3.26 -0.03 -6.36
C VAL A 46 3.45 -1.30 -7.19
N ARG A 47 2.34 -1.98 -7.54
CA ARG A 47 2.39 -3.17 -8.38
C ARG A 47 2.72 -2.80 -9.83
N THR A 48 3.06 -3.83 -10.61
CA THR A 48 3.36 -3.65 -12.03
C THR A 48 2.08 -3.33 -12.85
N LYS A 49 2.26 -2.70 -13.99
CA LYS A 49 1.15 -2.44 -14.93
C LYS A 49 0.45 -3.74 -15.34
N ALA A 50 1.21 -4.84 -15.49
CA ALA A 50 0.64 -6.14 -15.83
C ALA A 50 -0.34 -6.62 -14.75
N GLU A 51 0.03 -6.48 -13.47
CA GLU A 51 -0.85 -6.85 -12.36
C GLU A 51 -2.11 -5.97 -12.34
N LEU A 52 -1.96 -4.67 -12.57
CA LEU A 52 -3.11 -3.76 -12.60
C LEU A 52 -4.09 -4.13 -13.71
N GLU A 53 -3.59 -4.52 -14.88
CA GLU A 53 -4.43 -4.87 -16.03
C GLU A 53 -5.15 -6.21 -15.84
N TRP A 54 -4.43 -7.23 -15.37
CA TRP A 54 -4.95 -8.61 -15.37
C TRP A 54 -5.51 -9.06 -14.03
N VAL A 55 -4.95 -8.61 -12.92
CA VAL A 55 -5.40 -9.03 -11.60
C VAL A 55 -6.48 -8.10 -11.05
N GLY A 56 -6.40 -6.82 -11.36
CA GLY A 56 -7.35 -5.82 -10.91
C GLY A 56 -6.66 -4.66 -10.20
N ARG A 57 -7.44 -3.61 -9.93
CA ARG A 57 -6.94 -2.39 -9.30
C ARG A 57 -7.97 -1.77 -8.38
N VAL A 58 -7.51 -0.89 -7.50
CA VAL A 58 -8.38 -0.13 -6.60
C VAL A 58 -8.73 1.21 -7.27
N PRO A 59 -10.02 1.53 -7.44
CA PRO A 59 -10.40 2.81 -8.03
C PRO A 59 -9.84 3.99 -7.23
N GLY A 60 -9.24 4.95 -7.94
CA GLY A 60 -8.69 6.16 -7.33
C GLY A 60 -7.29 6.03 -6.75
N ALA A 61 -6.69 4.85 -6.77
CA ALA A 61 -5.32 4.68 -6.29
C ALA A 61 -4.32 5.39 -7.23
N ILE A 62 -3.26 5.91 -6.64
CA ILE A 62 -2.11 6.42 -7.40
C ILE A 62 -1.29 5.20 -7.80
N GLU A 63 -1.04 5.02 -9.09
CA GLU A 63 -0.35 3.85 -9.62
C GLU A 63 1.06 4.22 -10.05
N ILE A 64 2.06 3.77 -9.27
CA ILE A 64 3.48 4.01 -9.55
C ILE A 64 4.22 2.70 -9.33
N GLU A 65 4.77 2.10 -10.36
CA GLU A 65 5.50 0.84 -10.24
C GLU A 65 6.72 0.98 -9.34
N TRP A 66 6.90 0.04 -8.41
CA TRP A 66 8.15 -0.12 -7.69
C TRP A 66 9.20 -0.78 -8.58
N ASN A 67 8.79 -1.79 -9.32
CA ASN A 67 9.59 -2.43 -10.36
C ASN A 67 8.69 -2.82 -11.53
N SER A 68 9.28 -3.04 -12.68
CA SER A 68 8.54 -3.39 -13.90
C SER A 68 8.38 -4.91 -14.05
N TRP A 69 7.53 -5.30 -14.99
CA TRP A 69 7.36 -6.68 -15.43
C TRP A 69 7.32 -6.69 -16.97
N PRO A 70 7.98 -7.67 -17.62
CA PRO A 70 8.87 -8.68 -17.05
C PRO A 70 10.24 -8.11 -16.68
N GLY A 71 11.05 -8.93 -15.97
CA GLY A 71 12.43 -8.60 -15.67
C GLY A 71 12.66 -7.90 -14.33
N SER A 72 11.60 -7.49 -13.63
CA SER A 72 11.68 -6.88 -12.29
C SER A 72 12.73 -5.77 -12.19
N GLN A 73 12.79 -4.90 -13.19
CA GLN A 73 13.71 -3.76 -13.17
C GLN A 73 13.23 -2.71 -12.18
N PRO A 74 14.09 -2.26 -11.24
CA PRO A 74 13.71 -1.20 -10.31
C PRO A 74 13.31 0.07 -11.05
N ASN A 75 12.29 0.77 -10.53
CA ASN A 75 11.88 2.07 -11.09
C ASN A 75 12.73 3.16 -10.47
N ALA A 76 13.77 3.59 -11.18
CA ALA A 76 14.68 4.63 -10.71
C ALA A 76 13.99 5.99 -10.49
N ASN A 77 12.80 6.18 -11.06
CA ASN A 77 12.03 7.43 -10.96
C ASN A 77 10.92 7.35 -9.92
N PHE A 78 10.87 6.31 -9.10
CA PHE A 78 9.77 6.09 -8.14
C PHE A 78 9.53 7.32 -7.26
N ILE A 79 10.57 7.81 -6.61
CA ILE A 79 10.44 8.96 -5.70
C ILE A 79 10.07 10.24 -6.45
N ALA A 80 10.66 10.48 -7.63
CA ALA A 80 10.32 11.65 -8.45
C ALA A 80 8.85 11.62 -8.87
N GLN A 81 8.35 10.46 -9.26
CA GLN A 81 6.95 10.28 -9.63
C GLN A 81 6.02 10.50 -8.42
N LEU A 82 6.43 10.01 -7.26
CA LEU A 82 5.66 10.22 -6.03
C LEU A 82 5.60 11.69 -5.65
N GLN A 83 6.73 12.39 -5.72
CA GLN A 83 6.82 13.82 -5.43
C GLN A 83 5.96 14.66 -6.39
N ALA A 84 5.87 14.24 -7.65
CA ALA A 84 5.00 14.89 -8.63
C ALA A 84 3.52 14.63 -8.38
N ALA A 85 3.18 13.51 -7.73
CA ALA A 85 1.79 13.10 -7.52
C ALA A 85 1.16 13.72 -6.27
N VAL A 86 1.93 13.88 -5.19
CA VAL A 86 1.39 14.34 -3.89
C VAL A 86 2.38 15.22 -3.14
N PRO A 87 1.88 16.17 -2.32
CA PRO A 87 2.74 16.93 -1.39
C PRO A 87 3.34 16.05 -0.31
N ALA A 88 4.52 16.43 0.20
CA ALA A 88 5.28 15.65 1.17
C ALA A 88 4.53 15.36 2.48
N GLY A 89 3.59 16.21 2.89
CA GLY A 89 2.82 16.02 4.13
C GLY A 89 1.63 15.08 4.01
N THR A 90 1.37 14.53 2.82
CA THR A 90 0.23 13.65 2.59
C THR A 90 0.43 12.30 3.27
N PRO A 91 -0.56 11.82 4.06
CA PRO A 91 -0.52 10.44 4.56
C PRO A 91 -0.62 9.47 3.39
N LEU A 92 0.33 8.55 3.28
CA LEU A 92 0.42 7.61 2.17
C LEU A 92 0.27 6.17 2.65
N LEU A 93 -0.55 5.41 1.92
CA LEU A 93 -0.75 3.98 2.16
C LEU A 93 -0.18 3.25 0.94
N PHE A 94 0.89 2.49 1.13
CA PHE A 94 1.55 1.76 0.05
C PHE A 94 1.05 0.33 -0.01
N MET A 95 0.64 -0.11 -1.18
CA MET A 95 0.10 -1.45 -1.38
C MET A 95 0.78 -2.14 -2.56
N CYS A 96 1.10 -3.42 -2.37
CA CYS A 96 1.55 -4.29 -3.45
C CYS A 96 0.72 -5.58 -3.44
N ARG A 97 1.29 -6.70 -3.90
CA ARG A 97 0.55 -7.97 -3.95
C ARG A 97 0.33 -8.56 -2.55
N SER A 98 1.38 -8.57 -1.71
CA SER A 98 1.34 -9.21 -0.38
C SER A 98 2.06 -8.45 0.73
N GLY A 99 2.67 -7.29 0.41
CA GLY A 99 3.28 -6.41 1.42
C GLY A 99 4.78 -6.20 1.33
N VAL A 100 5.50 -6.93 0.46
CA VAL A 100 6.98 -6.86 0.40
C VAL A 100 7.48 -5.64 -0.38
N ARG A 101 7.01 -5.45 -1.60
CA ARG A 101 7.40 -4.29 -2.42
C ARG A 101 6.93 -2.99 -1.77
N SER A 102 5.75 -3.00 -1.18
CA SER A 102 5.21 -1.83 -0.48
C SER A 102 5.98 -1.51 0.79
N HIS A 103 6.53 -2.52 1.48
CA HIS A 103 7.46 -2.30 2.58
C HIS A 103 8.68 -1.50 2.12
N ASN A 104 9.27 -1.90 1.00
CA ASN A 104 10.43 -1.20 0.44
C ASN A 104 10.06 0.20 -0.06
N ALA A 105 8.89 0.34 -0.68
CA ALA A 105 8.40 1.64 -1.16
C ALA A 105 8.15 2.61 0.00
N ALA A 106 7.52 2.15 1.08
CA ALA A 106 7.28 2.97 2.27
C ALA A 106 8.59 3.40 2.92
N THR A 107 9.59 2.52 2.94
CA THR A 107 10.92 2.83 3.46
C THR A 107 11.58 3.94 2.63
N ALA A 108 11.58 3.80 1.31
CA ALA A 108 12.15 4.80 0.41
C ALA A 108 11.42 6.14 0.51
N ALA A 109 10.10 6.12 0.58
CA ALA A 109 9.29 7.33 0.72
C ALA A 109 9.62 8.06 2.03
N THR A 110 9.75 7.32 3.12
CA THR A 110 10.13 7.89 4.42
C THR A 110 11.48 8.58 4.34
N GLN A 111 12.47 7.94 3.71
CA GLN A 111 13.80 8.52 3.52
C GLN A 111 13.76 9.79 2.66
N ALA A 112 12.79 9.89 1.77
CA ALA A 112 12.61 11.05 0.88
C ALA A 112 11.76 12.17 1.51
N GLY A 113 11.34 12.03 2.77
CA GLY A 113 10.63 13.08 3.48
C GLY A 113 9.12 12.87 3.62
N PHE A 114 8.57 11.77 3.12
CA PHE A 114 7.15 11.43 3.33
C PHE A 114 6.99 10.74 4.68
N ALA A 115 6.90 11.54 5.74
CA ALA A 115 6.94 11.06 7.12
C ALA A 115 5.74 10.20 7.52
N GLN A 116 4.61 10.33 6.83
CA GLN A 116 3.40 9.56 7.12
C GLN A 116 3.20 8.45 6.10
N SER A 117 4.23 7.61 5.93
CA SER A 117 4.19 6.46 5.02
C SER A 117 3.81 5.20 5.78
N ILE A 118 2.77 4.52 5.32
CA ILE A 118 2.17 3.35 5.96
C ILE A 118 2.13 2.20 4.95
N ASN A 119 2.48 0.99 5.41
CA ASN A 119 2.36 -0.21 4.59
C ASN A 119 0.99 -0.85 4.77
N VAL A 120 0.32 -1.18 3.68
CA VAL A 120 -0.92 -1.98 3.71
C VAL A 120 -0.51 -3.44 3.78
N LEU A 121 -0.69 -4.02 4.95
CA LEU A 121 -0.38 -5.43 5.21
C LEU A 121 -1.28 -6.32 4.33
N GLN A 122 -0.78 -7.49 3.95
CA GLN A 122 -1.46 -8.46 3.09
C GLN A 122 -1.59 -8.01 1.63
N GLY A 123 -1.54 -6.70 1.33
CA GLY A 123 -1.61 -6.21 -0.04
C GLY A 123 -2.94 -6.49 -0.74
N PHE A 124 -2.89 -6.54 -2.07
CA PHE A 124 -4.09 -6.72 -2.90
C PHE A 124 -4.59 -8.17 -2.91
N GLU A 125 -3.69 -9.15 -2.91
CA GLU A 125 -4.01 -10.57 -3.05
C GLU A 125 -3.75 -11.40 -1.79
N GLY A 126 -3.00 -10.88 -0.83
CA GLY A 126 -2.64 -11.61 0.38
C GLY A 126 -1.55 -12.65 0.15
N ASP A 127 -1.27 -13.40 1.20
CA ASP A 127 -0.29 -14.48 1.16
C ASP A 127 -0.86 -15.73 0.49
N LYS A 128 0.03 -16.60 0.02
CA LYS A 128 -0.36 -17.89 -0.52
C LYS A 128 -0.88 -18.80 0.59
N ASP A 129 -1.90 -19.59 0.27
CA ASP A 129 -2.37 -20.65 1.15
C ASP A 129 -1.48 -21.89 1.04
N THR A 130 -1.89 -23.00 1.68
CA THR A 130 -1.12 -24.23 1.67
C THR A 130 -1.00 -24.87 0.29
N LEU A 131 -1.87 -24.49 -0.65
CA LEU A 131 -1.84 -24.96 -2.03
C LEU A 131 -1.08 -23.99 -2.96
N GLY A 132 -0.47 -22.94 -2.42
CA GLY A 132 0.25 -21.95 -3.20
C GLY A 132 -0.65 -20.95 -3.91
N GLN A 133 -1.88 -20.77 -3.45
CA GLN A 133 -2.88 -19.89 -4.08
C GLN A 133 -3.10 -18.66 -3.23
N ARG A 134 -3.17 -17.50 -3.88
CA ARG A 134 -3.47 -16.22 -3.22
C ARG A 134 -4.96 -15.97 -3.21
N ASN A 135 -5.37 -14.94 -2.52
CA ASN A 135 -6.75 -14.46 -2.47
C ASN A 135 -7.68 -15.38 -1.66
N ASN A 136 -7.11 -16.23 -0.84
CA ASN A 136 -7.86 -17.17 0.00
C ASN A 136 -7.68 -16.93 1.49
N ILE A 137 -6.58 -16.30 1.90
CA ILE A 137 -6.27 -16.06 3.33
C ILE A 137 -6.59 -14.62 3.70
N GLY A 138 -6.13 -13.65 2.92
CA GLY A 138 -6.29 -12.24 3.23
C GLY A 138 -6.10 -11.38 1.99
N GLY A 139 -5.99 -10.06 2.20
CA GLY A 139 -5.78 -9.10 1.14
C GLY A 139 -7.00 -8.24 0.84
N TRP A 140 -6.78 -7.19 0.07
CA TRP A 140 -7.79 -6.20 -0.28
C TRP A 140 -9.05 -6.84 -0.89
N ARG A 141 -8.85 -7.67 -1.92
CA ARG A 141 -9.97 -8.34 -2.60
C ARG A 141 -10.68 -9.33 -1.68
N LYS A 142 -9.95 -10.14 -0.94
CA LYS A 142 -10.53 -11.14 -0.04
C LYS A 142 -11.38 -10.48 1.06
N THR A 143 -10.96 -9.31 1.51
CA THR A 143 -11.68 -8.54 2.51
C THR A 143 -13.00 -7.95 1.97
N GLY A 144 -13.17 -7.91 0.65
CA GLY A 144 -14.40 -7.42 0.03
C GLY A 144 -14.41 -5.92 -0.24
N LEU A 145 -13.24 -5.29 -0.29
CA LEU A 145 -13.11 -3.86 -0.53
C LEU A 145 -13.22 -3.54 -2.03
N PRO A 146 -13.50 -2.28 -2.41
CA PRO A 146 -13.72 -1.93 -3.81
C PRO A 146 -12.52 -2.22 -4.71
N TRP A 147 -12.76 -2.88 -5.83
CA TRP A 147 -11.76 -3.12 -6.86
C TRP A 147 -12.43 -3.33 -8.20
N THR A 148 -11.68 -3.10 -9.28
CA THR A 148 -12.16 -3.29 -10.66
C THR A 148 -11.15 -4.09 -11.47
N GLN A 149 -11.59 -4.64 -12.58
CA GLN A 149 -10.75 -5.43 -13.49
C GLN A 149 -11.02 -4.97 -14.93
N SER A 150 -10.00 -5.00 -15.75
CA SER A 150 -10.12 -4.61 -17.16
C SER A 150 -10.87 -5.65 -17.98
#